data_fa94da3152b283ad44983a9ec268dbdc
#
_entry.id   fa94da3152b283ad44983a9ec268dbdc
#
_cell.length_a   1.000
_cell.length_b   1.000
_cell.length_c   1.000
_cell.angle_alpha   90.00
_cell.angle_beta   90.00
_cell.angle_gamma   90.00
#
_symmetry.space_group_name_H-M   'P 1'
#
loop_
_entity.id
_entity.type
_entity.pdbx_description
1 polymer ?
#
loop_
_entity_poly.entity_id
_entity_poly.type
_entity_poly.pdbx_seq_one_letter_code
_entity_poly.pdbx_strand_id
1 'polypeptide(L)'
;MKTEAMREPKKGASIYCSFTDESWKKELIQAYSFRFTETPDFKQGDNHITTAVNSEHREGFDNISLLSPDTYTAGVKLTLRCSFDGIGCPEIILVRKPEKCQDGAVRYGECFEVVLWKNGVNVWRHFMDENHKCSWHKRLGLTTSVAEKNIHELNVETKAGYIIFSVNDIKAELRTEDLFEEFYVGVTACEGIVRLYDFKVEC
;
A
#
# COMPACT_ATOMS: atom_id res chain seq x y z
N MET A 1 -19.67 -11.28 5.71
CA MET A 1 -19.86 -9.84 6.04
C MET A 1 -20.67 -9.24 4.89
N LYS A 2 -21.72 -8.43 5.13
CA LYS A 2 -22.43 -7.75 4.03
C LYS A 2 -21.60 -6.53 3.63
N THR A 3 -21.34 -6.37 2.36
CA THR A 3 -20.61 -5.24 1.78
C THR A 3 -21.52 -4.43 0.88
N GLU A 4 -21.25 -3.14 0.74
CA GLU A 4 -21.90 -2.25 -0.22
C GLU A 4 -20.91 -1.90 -1.31
N ALA A 5 -21.39 -1.69 -2.52
CA ALA A 5 -20.54 -1.22 -3.61
C ALA A 5 -20.04 0.21 -3.29
N MET A 6 -18.77 0.46 -3.51
CA MET A 6 -18.24 1.82 -3.56
C MET A 6 -18.86 2.55 -4.76
N ARG A 7 -18.72 3.89 -4.81
CA ARG A 7 -19.07 4.64 -6.02
C ARG A 7 -18.36 4.02 -7.23
N GLU A 8 -18.97 4.09 -8.40
CA GLU A 8 -18.29 3.69 -9.62
C GLU A 8 -16.97 4.48 -9.78
N PRO A 9 -15.83 3.80 -9.89
CA PRO A 9 -14.55 4.48 -10.07
C PRO A 9 -14.50 5.14 -11.45
N LYS A 10 -13.71 6.19 -11.55
CA LYS A 10 -13.33 6.81 -12.81
C LYS A 10 -11.90 6.42 -13.14
N LYS A 11 -11.47 6.68 -14.37
CA LYS A 11 -10.06 6.59 -14.72
C LYS A 11 -9.27 7.63 -13.90
N GLY A 12 -8.30 7.18 -13.15
CA GLY A 12 -7.51 8.02 -12.26
C GLY A 12 -6.67 9.03 -13.03
N ALA A 13 -6.57 10.23 -12.47
CA ALA A 13 -5.63 11.26 -12.89
C ALA A 13 -4.36 11.20 -12.03
N SER A 14 -3.31 11.91 -12.44
CA SER A 14 -2.12 12.05 -11.61
C SER A 14 -2.46 12.66 -10.26
N ILE A 15 -1.88 12.13 -9.20
CA ILE A 15 -2.07 12.55 -7.80
C ILE A 15 -0.71 12.98 -7.25
N TYR A 16 -0.70 14.03 -6.47
CA TYR A 16 0.38 14.35 -5.54
C TYR A 16 -0.24 14.64 -4.18
N CYS A 17 -0.04 13.73 -3.26
CA CYS A 17 -0.52 13.84 -1.89
C CYS A 17 0.67 14.07 -0.96
N SER A 18 0.74 15.26 -0.38
CA SER A 18 1.68 15.58 0.69
C SER A 18 1.05 15.22 2.03
N PHE A 19 1.82 14.58 2.90
CA PHE A 19 1.38 14.23 4.25
C PHE A 19 1.84 15.26 5.29
N THR A 20 2.00 16.53 4.88
CA THR A 20 2.37 17.63 5.77
C THR A 20 1.20 18.15 6.61
N ASP A 21 -0.02 17.91 6.15
CA ASP A 21 -1.26 18.27 6.85
C ASP A 21 -2.33 17.22 6.59
N GLU A 22 -3.55 17.44 7.10
CA GLU A 22 -4.66 16.48 7.00
C GLU A 22 -5.40 16.50 5.65
N SER A 23 -4.91 17.18 4.60
CA SER A 23 -5.55 17.22 3.28
C SER A 23 -5.68 15.83 2.65
N TRP A 24 -4.73 14.92 2.95
CA TRP A 24 -4.75 13.53 2.50
C TRP A 24 -6.06 12.80 2.84
N LYS A 25 -6.75 13.17 3.91
CA LYS A 25 -8.05 12.58 4.31
C LYS A 25 -9.17 12.87 3.29
N LYS A 26 -8.99 13.86 2.43
CA LYS A 26 -9.94 14.22 1.36
C LYS A 26 -9.53 13.64 0.01
N GLU A 27 -8.25 13.38 -0.17
CA GLU A 27 -7.65 12.95 -1.42
C GLU A 27 -7.58 11.42 -1.55
N LEU A 28 -7.43 10.73 -0.42
CA LEU A 28 -7.25 9.29 -0.35
C LEU A 28 -8.32 8.63 0.52
N ILE A 29 -8.60 7.36 0.25
CA ILE A 29 -9.55 6.55 0.98
C ILE A 29 -8.80 5.66 1.98
N GLN A 30 -9.10 5.81 3.26
CA GLN A 30 -8.57 4.91 4.27
C GLN A 30 -9.20 3.52 4.12
N ALA A 31 -8.36 2.49 4.06
CA ALA A 31 -8.77 1.13 3.80
C ALA A 31 -7.94 0.13 4.61
N TYR A 32 -8.46 -1.10 4.74
CA TYR A 32 -7.87 -2.17 5.53
C TYR A 32 -7.92 -3.49 4.77
N SER A 33 -6.94 -4.34 4.99
CA SER A 33 -7.04 -5.71 4.48
C SER A 33 -8.14 -6.49 5.22
N PHE A 34 -8.88 -7.36 4.52
CA PHE A 34 -9.82 -8.30 5.15
C PHE A 34 -9.13 -9.28 6.12
N ARG A 35 -7.81 -9.36 6.11
CA ARG A 35 -7.03 -10.17 7.07
C ARG A 35 -7.14 -9.66 8.50
N PHE A 36 -7.49 -8.38 8.69
CA PHE A 36 -7.50 -7.72 9.98
C PHE A 36 -8.90 -7.27 10.36
N THR A 37 -9.22 -7.37 11.63
CA THR A 37 -10.48 -6.91 12.20
C THR A 37 -10.39 -5.48 12.73
N GLU A 38 -9.19 -5.07 13.16
CA GLU A 38 -8.94 -3.74 13.69
C GLU A 38 -8.90 -2.69 12.58
N THR A 39 -9.24 -1.46 12.94
CA THR A 39 -9.28 -0.31 12.06
C THR A 39 -8.49 0.84 12.70
N PRO A 40 -7.14 0.71 12.82
CA PRO A 40 -6.31 1.77 13.37
C PRO A 40 -6.32 2.99 12.46
N ASP A 41 -5.94 4.15 13.00
CA ASP A 41 -5.83 5.39 12.26
C ASP A 41 -4.36 5.82 12.10
N PHE A 42 -4.05 6.46 10.97
CA PHE A 42 -2.83 7.24 10.86
C PHE A 42 -2.86 8.44 11.80
N LYS A 43 -1.73 8.74 12.40
CA LYS A 43 -1.53 9.97 13.19
C LYS A 43 -0.77 10.98 12.35
N GLN A 44 -1.27 12.21 12.32
CA GLN A 44 -0.57 13.33 11.71
C GLN A 44 0.62 13.74 12.59
N GLY A 45 1.81 13.77 12.00
CA GLY A 45 3.01 14.42 12.51
C GLY A 45 3.24 15.77 11.83
N ASP A 46 4.38 16.42 12.10
CA ASP A 46 4.67 17.74 11.56
C ASP A 46 4.80 17.77 10.03
N ASN A 47 5.35 16.73 9.44
CA ASN A 47 5.60 16.64 7.99
C ASN A 47 5.39 15.23 7.43
N HIS A 48 4.64 14.40 8.13
CA HIS A 48 4.38 13.01 7.76
C HIS A 48 3.13 12.50 8.45
N ILE A 49 2.61 11.39 7.98
CA ILE A 49 1.67 10.57 8.74
C ILE A 49 2.39 9.32 9.24
N THR A 50 1.98 8.80 10.38
CA THR A 50 2.60 7.62 10.99
C THR A 50 1.58 6.70 11.62
N THR A 51 1.92 5.42 11.66
CA THR A 51 1.23 4.45 12.52
C THR A 51 1.87 4.52 13.89
N ALA A 52 1.07 4.71 14.91
CA ALA A 52 1.50 4.50 16.28
C ALA A 52 1.21 3.05 16.65
N VAL A 53 2.00 2.13 16.12
CA VAL A 53 1.92 0.75 16.57
C VAL A 53 2.47 0.68 17.98
N ASN A 54 1.66 0.21 18.89
CA ASN A 54 2.11 -0.11 20.24
C ASN A 54 3.10 -1.28 20.13
N SER A 55 4.34 -1.04 20.48
CA SER A 55 5.42 -2.04 20.42
C SER A 55 5.15 -3.31 21.22
N GLU A 56 4.12 -3.31 22.04
CA GLU A 56 3.71 -4.42 22.91
C GLU A 56 2.75 -5.42 22.23
N HIS A 57 2.11 -5.06 21.12
CA HIS A 57 1.16 -5.93 20.40
C HIS A 57 1.72 -6.40 19.05
N ARG A 58 2.78 -7.18 19.08
CA ARG A 58 3.53 -7.57 17.87
C ARG A 58 3.16 -8.94 17.27
N GLU A 59 2.08 -9.54 17.63
CA GLU A 59 1.61 -10.78 17.00
C GLU A 59 0.63 -10.57 15.84
N GLY A 60 0.51 -9.35 15.32
CA GLY A 60 -0.36 -8.99 14.21
C GLY A 60 0.30 -7.99 13.27
N PHE A 61 -0.02 -8.09 11.99
CA PHE A 61 0.35 -7.12 10.98
C PHE A 61 -0.68 -6.00 11.02
N ASP A 62 -0.34 -4.85 11.60
CA ASP A 62 -1.20 -3.67 11.53
C ASP A 62 -1.10 -3.07 10.14
N ASN A 63 -1.99 -3.49 9.25
CA ASN A 63 -2.07 -2.92 7.91
C ASN A 63 -3.13 -1.84 7.86
N ILE A 64 -2.68 -0.61 7.73
CA ILE A 64 -3.51 0.53 7.41
C ILE A 64 -3.09 1.11 6.08
N SER A 65 -4.05 1.31 5.19
CA SER A 65 -3.79 1.73 3.82
C SER A 65 -4.54 3.00 3.46
N LEU A 66 -3.97 3.74 2.53
CA LEU A 66 -4.59 4.86 1.86
C LEU A 66 -4.65 4.54 0.37
N LEU A 67 -5.84 4.48 -0.20
CA LEU A 67 -6.09 4.15 -1.59
C LEU A 67 -6.49 5.39 -2.38
N SER A 68 -6.14 5.43 -3.66
CA SER A 68 -6.71 6.37 -4.61
C SER A 68 -8.23 6.25 -4.66
N PRO A 69 -8.97 7.36 -4.90
CA PRO A 69 -10.42 7.29 -5.07
C PRO A 69 -10.87 6.69 -6.40
N ASP A 70 -9.97 6.62 -7.37
CA ASP A 70 -10.23 6.18 -8.74
C ASP A 70 -9.24 5.07 -9.14
N THR A 71 -9.51 4.40 -10.26
CA THR A 71 -8.74 3.24 -10.73
C THR A 71 -7.73 3.63 -11.81
N TYR A 72 -6.73 2.78 -11.98
CA TYR A 72 -5.65 2.89 -12.94
C TYR A 72 -5.51 1.60 -13.74
N THR A 73 -4.85 1.69 -14.87
CA THR A 73 -4.42 0.56 -15.70
C THR A 73 -2.89 0.50 -15.74
N ALA A 74 -2.33 -0.54 -16.32
CA ALA A 74 -0.89 -0.60 -16.55
C ALA A 74 -0.37 0.64 -17.29
N GLY A 75 0.84 1.10 -16.95
CA GLY A 75 1.45 2.33 -17.44
C GLY A 75 1.58 3.43 -16.37
N VAL A 76 1.07 3.19 -15.16
CA VAL A 76 1.16 4.16 -14.06
C VAL A 76 2.50 4.03 -13.33
N LYS A 77 3.02 5.18 -12.87
CA LYS A 77 4.19 5.28 -12.00
C LYS A 77 3.79 5.81 -10.64
N LEU A 78 4.31 5.17 -9.60
CA LEU A 78 4.01 5.45 -8.21
C LEU A 78 5.31 5.74 -7.48
N THR A 79 5.33 6.78 -6.68
CA THR A 79 6.48 7.15 -5.85
C THR A 79 6.00 7.38 -4.42
N LEU A 80 6.64 6.74 -3.46
CA LEU A 80 6.40 6.91 -2.03
C LEU A 80 7.70 7.34 -1.35
N ARG A 81 7.69 8.49 -0.67
CA ARG A 81 8.75 8.87 0.26
C ARG A 81 8.36 8.43 1.66
N CYS A 82 9.21 7.61 2.27
CA CYS A 82 8.91 6.96 3.54
C CYS A 82 10.15 6.72 4.38
N SER A 83 9.95 6.48 5.66
CA SER A 83 10.95 5.94 6.57
C SER A 83 10.31 4.96 7.55
N PHE A 84 11.10 4.17 8.23
CA PHE A 84 10.62 3.17 9.19
C PHE A 84 11.63 2.94 10.32
N ASP A 85 11.15 2.38 11.43
CA ASP A 85 11.97 1.93 12.54
C ASP A 85 11.75 0.42 12.74
N GLY A 86 12.84 -0.30 13.01
CA GLY A 86 12.80 -1.71 13.39
C GLY A 86 12.19 -2.62 12.33
N ILE A 87 10.99 -3.12 12.61
CA ILE A 87 10.24 -4.02 11.72
C ILE A 87 9.23 -3.28 10.84
N GLY A 88 9.19 -1.95 10.88
CA GLY A 88 8.26 -1.17 10.07
C GLY A 88 8.43 -1.44 8.58
N CYS A 89 7.32 -1.60 7.88
CA CYS A 89 7.25 -1.92 6.46
C CYS A 89 6.33 -0.92 5.74
N PRO A 90 6.88 0.17 5.16
CA PRO A 90 6.12 0.98 4.21
C PRO A 90 5.97 0.24 2.88
N GLU A 91 4.80 0.38 2.26
CA GLU A 91 4.43 -0.37 1.07
C GLU A 91 3.74 0.51 0.03
N ILE A 92 3.93 0.17 -1.24
CA ILE A 92 3.04 0.57 -2.34
C ILE A 92 2.15 -0.62 -2.68
N ILE A 93 0.85 -0.38 -2.81
CA ILE A 93 -0.13 -1.43 -3.08
C ILE A 93 -0.93 -1.17 -4.35
N LEU A 94 -1.25 -2.26 -5.06
CA LEU A 94 -2.16 -2.29 -6.19
C LEU A 94 -3.35 -3.17 -5.80
N VAL A 95 -4.51 -2.58 -5.59
CA VAL A 95 -5.70 -3.26 -5.07
C VAL A 95 -6.72 -3.49 -6.19
N ARG A 96 -7.17 -4.73 -6.36
CA ARG A 96 -8.14 -5.06 -7.40
C ARG A 96 -9.48 -4.36 -7.19
N LYS A 97 -10.08 -4.55 -6.02
CA LYS A 97 -11.41 -4.03 -5.69
C LYS A 97 -11.58 -3.86 -4.19
N PRO A 98 -11.61 -2.64 -3.68
CA PRO A 98 -12.01 -2.40 -2.30
C PRO A 98 -13.54 -2.46 -2.17
N GLU A 99 -14.02 -2.80 -0.97
CA GLU A 99 -15.44 -2.94 -0.64
C GLU A 99 -15.76 -2.16 0.64
N LYS A 100 -16.92 -1.49 0.67
CA LYS A 100 -17.41 -0.84 1.88
C LYS A 100 -18.17 -1.85 2.72
N CYS A 101 -17.75 -2.06 3.96
CA CYS A 101 -18.36 -2.97 4.90
C CYS A 101 -19.50 -2.34 5.70
N GLN A 102 -20.30 -3.15 6.38
CA GLN A 102 -21.43 -2.68 7.20
C GLN A 102 -21.02 -1.80 8.38
N ASP A 103 -19.79 -1.98 8.88
CA ASP A 103 -19.17 -1.11 9.91
C ASP A 103 -18.73 0.25 9.38
N GLY A 104 -18.91 0.49 8.08
CA GLY A 104 -18.49 1.70 7.38
C GLY A 104 -17.02 1.68 6.91
N ALA A 105 -16.22 0.71 7.33
CA ALA A 105 -14.83 0.58 6.90
C ALA A 105 -14.74 0.13 5.44
N VAL A 106 -13.74 0.64 4.72
CA VAL A 106 -13.38 0.13 3.40
C VAL A 106 -12.35 -0.97 3.57
N ARG A 107 -12.58 -2.14 2.95
CA ARG A 107 -11.68 -3.29 3.03
C ARG A 107 -11.34 -3.83 1.66
N TYR A 108 -10.18 -4.49 1.57
CA TYR A 108 -9.72 -5.15 0.36
C TYR A 108 -9.08 -6.51 0.67
N GLY A 109 -9.06 -7.40 -0.32
CA GLY A 109 -8.47 -8.73 -0.18
C GLY A 109 -7.44 -9.04 -1.26
N GLU A 110 -7.78 -8.78 -2.52
CA GLU A 110 -6.88 -9.05 -3.63
C GLU A 110 -6.00 -7.84 -3.94
N CYS A 111 -4.69 -8.02 -3.78
CA CYS A 111 -3.73 -6.96 -4.07
C CYS A 111 -2.34 -7.52 -4.43
N PHE A 112 -1.52 -6.64 -5.01
CA PHE A 112 -0.07 -6.75 -4.95
C PHE A 112 0.45 -5.77 -3.90
N GLU A 113 1.43 -6.19 -3.12
CA GLU A 113 2.17 -5.37 -2.17
C GLU A 113 3.63 -5.34 -2.56
N VAL A 114 4.19 -4.15 -2.72
CA VAL A 114 5.62 -3.91 -2.88
C VAL A 114 6.12 -3.34 -1.56
N VAL A 115 6.72 -4.19 -0.78
CA VAL A 115 7.05 -3.99 0.65
C VAL A 115 8.49 -3.60 0.81
N LEU A 116 8.77 -2.40 1.30
CA LEU A 116 10.11 -2.00 1.71
C LEU A 116 10.34 -2.39 3.18
N TRP A 117 11.48 -2.98 3.48
CA TRP A 117 11.88 -3.36 4.82
C TRP A 117 13.41 -3.32 4.97
N LYS A 118 13.93 -3.46 6.18
CA LYS A 118 15.38 -3.34 6.49
C LYS A 118 16.32 -4.25 5.68
N ASN A 119 15.81 -5.37 5.15
CA ASN A 119 16.61 -6.31 4.37
C ASN A 119 16.25 -6.29 2.87
N GLY A 120 15.54 -5.26 2.39
CA GLY A 120 15.28 -5.08 0.96
C GLY A 120 13.84 -4.80 0.57
N VAL A 121 13.43 -5.38 -0.54
CA VAL A 121 12.07 -5.25 -1.09
C VAL A 121 11.49 -6.61 -1.38
N ASN A 122 10.26 -6.83 -0.95
CA ASN A 122 9.48 -8.01 -1.29
C ASN A 122 8.27 -7.63 -2.13
N VAL A 123 7.89 -8.48 -3.08
CA VAL A 123 6.61 -8.37 -3.76
C VAL A 123 5.75 -9.56 -3.38
N TRP A 124 4.57 -9.27 -2.83
CA TRP A 124 3.57 -10.26 -2.45
C TRP A 124 2.35 -10.13 -3.34
N ARG A 125 1.70 -11.26 -3.62
CA ARG A 125 0.39 -11.34 -4.26
C ARG A 125 -0.61 -11.92 -3.27
N HIS A 126 -1.67 -11.17 -2.99
CA HIS A 126 -2.75 -11.59 -2.12
C HIS A 126 -3.95 -12.03 -2.95
N PHE A 127 -4.56 -13.11 -2.53
CA PHE A 127 -5.76 -13.68 -3.10
C PHE A 127 -6.86 -13.70 -2.04
N MET A 128 -8.09 -13.63 -2.48
CA MET A 128 -9.26 -13.70 -1.60
C MET A 128 -10.31 -14.60 -2.25
N ASP A 129 -10.85 -15.54 -1.48
CA ASP A 129 -11.97 -16.36 -1.92
C ASP A 129 -13.32 -15.69 -1.66
N GLU A 130 -14.41 -16.32 -2.08
CA GLU A 130 -15.79 -15.85 -1.91
C GLU A 130 -16.24 -15.69 -0.45
N ASN A 131 -15.52 -16.32 0.48
CA ASN A 131 -15.76 -16.23 1.93
C ASN A 131 -14.88 -15.19 2.62
N HIS A 132 -14.20 -14.32 1.85
CA HIS A 132 -13.23 -13.33 2.31
C HIS A 132 -12.00 -13.95 3.03
N LYS A 133 -11.71 -15.22 2.76
CA LYS A 133 -10.50 -15.86 3.26
C LYS A 133 -9.32 -15.48 2.37
N CYS A 134 -8.37 -14.77 2.96
CA CYS A 134 -7.17 -14.33 2.26
C CYS A 134 -6.05 -15.37 2.32
N SER A 135 -5.31 -15.46 1.23
CA SER A 135 -4.03 -16.16 1.15
C SER A 135 -3.02 -15.27 0.42
N TRP A 136 -1.73 -15.50 0.64
CA TRP A 136 -0.69 -14.67 0.05
C TRP A 136 0.54 -15.48 -0.30
N HIS A 137 1.20 -15.06 -1.39
CA HIS A 137 2.40 -15.69 -1.87
C HIS A 137 3.47 -14.64 -2.20
N LYS A 138 4.66 -14.87 -1.71
CA LYS A 138 5.81 -14.06 -2.11
C LYS A 138 6.17 -14.38 -3.56
N ARG A 139 6.13 -13.36 -4.41
CA ARG A 139 6.41 -13.50 -5.85
C ARG A 139 7.85 -13.15 -6.18
N LEU A 140 8.43 -12.20 -5.44
CA LEU A 140 9.82 -11.78 -5.61
C LEU A 140 10.38 -11.28 -4.28
N GLY A 141 11.67 -11.45 -4.08
CA GLY A 141 12.44 -10.86 -2.99
C GLY A 141 13.77 -10.34 -3.49
N LEU A 142 14.03 -9.08 -3.24
CA LEU A 142 15.30 -8.43 -3.48
C LEU A 142 15.97 -8.17 -2.12
N THR A 143 17.08 -8.82 -1.86
CA THR A 143 17.83 -8.67 -0.61
C THR A 143 18.86 -7.55 -0.76
N THR A 144 18.74 -6.51 0.07
CA THR A 144 19.71 -5.44 0.21
C THR A 144 19.56 -4.78 1.58
N SER A 145 20.58 -4.11 2.08
CA SER A 145 20.47 -3.37 3.33
C SER A 145 19.78 -2.03 3.08
N VAL A 146 18.72 -1.78 3.83
CA VAL A 146 17.98 -0.51 3.83
C VAL A 146 18.09 0.12 5.21
N ALA A 147 18.65 1.31 5.30
CA ALA A 147 18.93 1.96 6.57
C ALA A 147 17.63 2.42 7.25
N GLU A 148 17.43 1.99 8.49
CA GLU A 148 16.32 2.48 9.33
C GLU A 148 16.44 4.00 9.56
N LYS A 149 15.29 4.67 9.76
CA LYS A 149 15.15 6.11 10.04
C LYS A 149 15.55 7.06 8.92
N ASN A 150 16.22 6.57 7.88
CA ASN A 150 16.47 7.36 6.68
C ASN A 150 15.20 7.48 5.84
N ILE A 151 15.06 8.59 5.14
CA ILE A 151 14.00 8.73 4.13
C ILE A 151 14.44 8.00 2.88
N HIS A 152 13.58 7.09 2.44
CA HIS A 152 13.74 6.33 1.20
C HIS A 152 12.67 6.74 0.20
N GLU A 153 12.99 6.58 -1.07
CA GLU A 153 12.05 6.70 -2.16
C GLU A 153 11.82 5.30 -2.75
N LEU A 154 10.61 4.77 -2.52
CA LEU A 154 10.14 3.54 -3.12
C LEU A 154 9.36 3.90 -4.39
N ASN A 155 9.81 3.40 -5.53
CA ASN A 155 9.15 3.60 -6.82
C ASN A 155 8.57 2.29 -7.33
N VAL A 156 7.37 2.37 -7.92
CA VAL A 156 6.72 1.26 -8.62
C VAL A 156 6.21 1.76 -9.97
N GLU A 157 6.57 1.10 -11.04
CA GLU A 157 6.04 1.31 -12.38
C GLU A 157 5.33 0.04 -12.84
N THR A 158 4.09 0.16 -13.30
CA THR A 158 3.36 -0.96 -13.87
C THR A 158 3.42 -0.90 -15.40
N LYS A 159 3.62 -2.05 -16.03
CA LYS A 159 3.50 -2.26 -17.48
C LYS A 159 2.66 -3.50 -17.72
N ALA A 160 2.15 -3.68 -18.93
CA ALA A 160 1.44 -4.90 -19.28
C ALA A 160 2.31 -6.15 -18.96
N GLY A 161 1.89 -6.93 -17.97
CA GLY A 161 2.59 -8.13 -17.53
C GLY A 161 3.83 -7.90 -16.64
N TYR A 162 4.06 -6.69 -16.12
CA TYR A 162 5.23 -6.39 -15.29
C TYR A 162 4.90 -5.42 -14.15
N ILE A 163 5.54 -5.65 -13.00
CA ILE A 163 5.69 -4.69 -11.91
C ILE A 163 7.18 -4.42 -11.77
N ILE A 164 7.59 -3.18 -12.03
CA ILE A 164 8.97 -2.72 -11.92
C ILE A 164 9.06 -1.89 -10.67
N PHE A 165 10.03 -2.15 -9.82
CA PHE A 165 10.20 -1.39 -8.59
C PHE A 165 11.66 -1.01 -8.37
N SER A 166 11.87 0.09 -7.68
CA SER A 166 13.20 0.52 -7.25
C SER A 166 13.16 1.18 -5.88
N VAL A 167 14.24 1.02 -5.15
CA VAL A 167 14.55 1.75 -3.94
C VAL A 167 16.00 2.21 -4.01
N ASN A 168 16.24 3.49 -3.79
CA ASN A 168 17.56 4.10 -4.00
C ASN A 168 18.06 3.78 -5.42
N ASP A 169 19.28 3.23 -5.55
CA ASP A 169 19.89 2.88 -6.85
C ASP A 169 19.58 1.45 -7.33
N ILE A 170 18.75 0.71 -6.57
CA ILE A 170 18.46 -0.70 -6.85
C ILE A 170 17.12 -0.82 -7.54
N LYS A 171 17.10 -1.49 -8.68
CA LYS A 171 15.91 -1.74 -9.49
C LYS A 171 15.75 -3.23 -9.77
N ALA A 172 14.52 -3.70 -9.72
CA ALA A 172 14.14 -5.05 -10.13
C ALA A 172 12.77 -5.05 -10.83
N GLU A 173 12.44 -6.15 -11.46
CA GLU A 173 11.15 -6.34 -12.11
C GLU A 173 10.57 -7.71 -11.81
N LEU A 174 9.28 -7.76 -11.61
CA LEU A 174 8.48 -8.96 -11.54
C LEU A 174 7.67 -9.10 -12.83
N ARG A 175 7.92 -10.15 -13.60
CA ARG A 175 7.01 -10.57 -14.66
C ARG A 175 5.83 -11.29 -14.02
N THR A 176 4.60 -10.86 -14.36
CA THR A 176 3.38 -11.46 -13.82
C THR A 176 2.25 -11.39 -14.85
N GLU A 177 1.55 -12.51 -15.05
CA GLU A 177 0.42 -12.61 -15.97
C GLU A 177 -0.90 -12.26 -15.26
N ASP A 178 -0.89 -12.16 -13.93
CA ASP A 178 -2.06 -11.91 -13.08
C ASP A 178 -2.12 -10.47 -12.54
N LEU A 179 -1.43 -9.53 -13.21
CA LEU A 179 -1.65 -8.10 -12.95
C LEU A 179 -3.08 -7.74 -13.37
N PHE A 180 -3.77 -7.04 -12.52
CA PHE A 180 -5.15 -6.62 -12.77
C PHE A 180 -5.23 -5.71 -14.00
N GLU A 181 -6.29 -5.85 -14.80
CA GLU A 181 -6.57 -4.95 -15.91
C GLU A 181 -6.82 -3.53 -15.41
N GLU A 182 -7.53 -3.43 -14.28
CA GLU A 182 -7.85 -2.19 -13.60
C GLU A 182 -7.66 -2.37 -12.08
N PHE A 183 -7.09 -1.38 -11.41
CA PHE A 183 -6.76 -1.45 -10.00
C PHE A 183 -6.71 -0.06 -9.34
N TYR A 184 -6.97 -0.02 -8.05
CA TYR A 184 -6.66 1.12 -7.19
C TYR A 184 -5.20 1.07 -6.79
N VAL A 185 -4.60 2.24 -6.63
CA VAL A 185 -3.22 2.37 -6.15
C VAL A 185 -3.20 3.00 -4.78
N GLY A 186 -2.18 2.70 -4.00
CA GLY A 186 -2.10 3.28 -2.67
C GLY A 186 -0.83 2.95 -1.94
N VAL A 187 -0.83 3.33 -0.68
CA VAL A 187 0.27 3.11 0.25
C VAL A 187 -0.24 2.40 1.50
N THR A 188 0.61 1.58 2.10
CA THR A 188 0.33 0.87 3.34
C THR A 188 1.44 1.09 4.33
N ALA A 189 1.08 1.20 5.59
CA ALA A 189 1.99 1.07 6.71
C ALA A 189 1.70 -0.25 7.42
N CYS A 190 2.69 -1.14 7.40
CA CYS A 190 2.59 -2.48 7.96
C CYS A 190 3.69 -2.68 9.00
N GLU A 191 3.33 -3.30 10.11
CA GLU A 191 4.23 -3.58 11.23
C GLU A 191 4.98 -2.33 11.77
N GLY A 192 5.50 -2.38 12.96
CA GLY A 192 6.42 -1.38 13.51
C GLY A 192 5.98 0.08 13.32
N ILE A 193 6.95 0.97 13.31
CA ILE A 193 6.75 2.41 13.07
C ILE A 193 7.08 2.71 11.61
N VAL A 194 6.09 3.21 10.89
CA VAL A 194 6.22 3.69 9.51
C VAL A 194 5.87 5.17 9.46
N ARG A 195 6.63 5.95 8.69
CA ARG A 195 6.35 7.36 8.38
C ARG A 195 6.26 7.53 6.89
N LEU A 196 5.15 8.11 6.44
CA LEU A 196 4.90 8.43 5.04
C LEU A 196 4.94 9.95 4.89
N TYR A 197 5.75 10.46 3.95
CA TYR A 197 5.98 11.89 3.75
C TYR A 197 5.20 12.45 2.57
N ASP A 198 5.21 11.76 1.45
CA ASP A 198 4.40 12.07 0.28
C ASP A 198 4.19 10.83 -0.61
N PHE A 199 3.12 10.88 -1.39
CA PHE A 199 2.76 9.86 -2.36
C PHE A 199 2.39 10.51 -3.69
N LYS A 200 2.98 10.02 -4.78
CA LYS A 200 2.78 10.52 -6.14
C LYS A 200 2.32 9.41 -7.06
N VAL A 201 1.36 9.73 -7.91
CA VAL A 201 0.86 8.89 -9.00
C VAL A 201 0.98 9.67 -10.29
N GLU A 202 1.62 9.10 -11.30
CA GLU A 202 1.81 9.66 -12.64
C GLU A 202 1.24 8.71 -13.68
N CYS A 203 0.35 9.26 -14.55
CA CYS A 203 -0.28 8.54 -15.66
C CYS A 203 0.46 8.79 -16.98
#